data_b1cf872f7c403b23dafae4ff44b5fa0e
#
_entry.id   b1cf872f7c403b23dafae4ff44b5fa0e
#
_cell.length_a   1.000
_cell.length_b   1.000
_cell.length_c   1.000
_cell.angle_alpha   90.00
_cell.angle_beta   90.00
_cell.angle_gamma   90.00
#
_symmetry.space_group_name_H-M   'P 1'
#
loop_
_entity.id
_entity.type
_entity.pdbx_description
1 polymer ?
#
loop_
_entity_poly.entity_id
_entity_poly.type
_entity_poly.pdbx_seq_one_letter_code
_entity_poly.pdbx_strand_id
1 'polypeptide(L)'
;MKLSAVAVGLLLGLQFLLPPLMARTLKVGVSGSAPFVIQEEGGSSGISLQVWRRIAEDNNLSYRLIQQATPQKGILALNDGEIDLLVGPISVTPDRLNLPGVDFTQPYFIGKEGILLPLKPSTLLNRLQVFLGWAVLSSVLVLITVLLVVGSLIWLAERRSNSEQFPAQPLPGIASGMWFALVTLTTVGYGDKAPITRIGRGLTAIWMVTSLIAVSSLTASLASAFTLFLSGDTNDSITDPAQLSGQRAAVLEGTSGAELARQRNMRIVPAKTLTAAIDHVLMNRAEAVIFDRPAIRFHLKNNPELAVQLAPFTLAEQTYGFAFRTGDPLRTPLNISILKLQRSGAVEAISKRLLN
;
A
#
# COMPACT_ATOMS: atom_id res chain seq x y z
N MET A 1 -30.95 28.22 -81.28
CA MET A 1 -30.15 27.18 -80.59
C MET A 1 -28.81 27.75 -80.19
N LYS A 2 -28.73 28.58 -79.14
CA LYS A 2 -27.49 29.08 -78.49
C LYS A 2 -27.83 29.66 -77.12
N LEU A 3 -28.28 28.83 -76.16
CA LEU A 3 -28.57 29.27 -74.77
C LEU A 3 -28.33 28.23 -73.71
N SER A 4 -27.40 27.30 -73.93
CA SER A 4 -27.16 26.22 -72.99
C SER A 4 -25.71 26.09 -72.48
N ALA A 5 -24.82 27.02 -72.85
CA ALA A 5 -23.39 26.92 -72.48
C ALA A 5 -22.95 27.86 -71.34
N VAL A 6 -23.77 28.83 -70.91
CA VAL A 6 -23.40 29.78 -69.84
C VAL A 6 -23.85 29.32 -68.45
N ALA A 7 -24.83 28.46 -68.33
CA ALA A 7 -25.36 28.00 -67.03
C ALA A 7 -24.51 26.90 -66.33
N VAL A 8 -23.68 26.16 -67.08
CA VAL A 8 -22.83 25.11 -66.53
C VAL A 8 -21.51 25.64 -65.96
N GLY A 9 -21.04 26.78 -66.45
CA GLY A 9 -19.82 27.45 -66.00
C GLY A 9 -19.96 28.15 -64.65
N LEU A 10 -21.17 28.51 -64.22
CA LEU A 10 -21.42 29.20 -62.94
C LEU A 10 -21.60 28.23 -61.74
N LEU A 11 -21.94 26.98 -62.01
CA LEU A 11 -22.09 25.94 -60.96
C LEU A 11 -20.76 25.32 -60.57
N LEU A 12 -19.73 25.35 -61.36
CA LEU A 12 -18.38 24.84 -61.07
C LEU A 12 -17.47 25.85 -60.36
N GLY A 13 -17.82 27.14 -60.36
CA GLY A 13 -17.05 28.18 -59.70
C GLY A 13 -17.37 28.43 -58.23
N LEU A 14 -18.46 27.83 -57.68
CA LEU A 14 -18.92 28.10 -56.32
C LEU A 14 -18.48 27.04 -55.29
N GLN A 15 -17.69 26.04 -55.71
CA GLN A 15 -17.17 24.97 -54.81
C GLN A 15 -15.80 25.29 -54.16
N PHE A 16 -15.21 26.46 -54.43
CA PHE A 16 -13.84 26.76 -53.94
C PHE A 16 -13.73 27.89 -52.92
N LEU A 17 -14.84 28.31 -52.30
CA LEU A 17 -14.83 29.37 -51.28
C LEU A 17 -15.43 28.96 -49.93
N LEU A 18 -15.28 27.68 -49.56
CA LEU A 18 -15.34 27.34 -48.11
C LEU A 18 -13.96 27.69 -47.54
N PRO A 19 -13.83 28.65 -46.61
CA PRO A 19 -12.59 28.84 -45.92
C PRO A 19 -12.21 27.52 -45.28
N PRO A 20 -10.91 27.12 -45.24
CA PRO A 20 -10.51 25.93 -44.51
C PRO A 20 -11.05 26.10 -43.10
N LEU A 21 -11.85 25.14 -42.67
CA LEU A 21 -12.34 25.09 -41.30
C LEU A 21 -11.05 25.09 -40.44
N MET A 22 -10.67 26.27 -39.94
CA MET A 22 -9.48 26.38 -39.08
C MET A 22 -9.70 25.40 -37.95
N ALA A 23 -8.94 24.33 -37.97
CA ALA A 23 -8.99 23.31 -36.88
C ALA A 23 -8.79 24.08 -35.57
N ARG A 24 -9.85 24.19 -34.79
CA ARG A 24 -9.83 24.89 -33.50
C ARG A 24 -8.71 24.30 -32.64
N THR A 25 -7.73 25.14 -32.29
CA THR A 25 -6.67 24.69 -31.35
C THR A 25 -7.26 24.53 -29.97
N LEU A 26 -7.27 23.30 -29.49
CA LEU A 26 -7.80 22.94 -28.16
C LEU A 26 -6.91 23.51 -27.05
N LYS A 27 -7.52 24.05 -26.03
CA LYS A 27 -6.86 24.43 -24.78
C LYS A 27 -6.88 23.21 -23.84
N VAL A 28 -5.76 22.54 -23.72
CA VAL A 28 -5.66 21.32 -22.91
C VAL A 28 -5.00 21.65 -21.57
N GLY A 29 -5.79 21.62 -20.51
CA GLY A 29 -5.31 21.71 -19.14
C GLY A 29 -4.47 20.47 -18.77
N VAL A 30 -3.38 20.67 -18.06
CA VAL A 30 -2.53 19.57 -17.59
C VAL A 30 -2.36 19.66 -16.09
N SER A 31 -2.69 18.58 -15.37
CA SER A 31 -2.51 18.49 -13.92
C SER A 31 -2.06 17.10 -13.51
N GLY A 32 -1.20 17.02 -12.50
CA GLY A 32 -0.71 15.77 -11.94
C GLY A 32 0.76 15.87 -11.56
N SER A 33 1.30 14.76 -11.12
CA SER A 33 2.70 14.59 -10.73
C SER A 33 3.36 13.43 -11.47
N ALA A 34 4.68 13.35 -11.40
CA ALA A 34 5.44 12.22 -11.93
C ALA A 34 4.94 10.88 -11.34
N PRO A 35 4.89 9.80 -12.13
CA PRO A 35 5.32 9.68 -13.54
C PRO A 35 4.24 10.03 -14.58
N PHE A 36 3.06 10.44 -14.17
CA PHE A 36 1.95 10.75 -15.09
C PHE A 36 2.13 12.09 -15.81
N VAL A 37 2.57 13.09 -15.07
CA VAL A 37 2.92 14.41 -15.56
C VAL A 37 4.28 14.80 -15.00
N ILE A 38 5.26 14.95 -15.86
CA ILE A 38 6.64 15.35 -15.53
C ILE A 38 6.87 16.71 -16.19
N GLN A 39 7.27 17.69 -15.40
CA GLN A 39 7.65 19.02 -15.88
C GLN A 39 9.12 18.97 -16.30
N GLU A 40 9.42 19.41 -17.52
CA GLU A 40 10.78 19.47 -18.07
C GLU A 40 11.06 20.89 -18.61
N GLU A 41 12.34 21.25 -18.69
CA GLU A 41 12.74 22.50 -19.35
C GLU A 41 12.40 22.39 -20.84
N GLY A 42 11.32 23.07 -21.26
CA GLY A 42 10.84 23.03 -22.66
C GLY A 42 9.52 22.29 -22.87
N GLY A 43 8.87 21.78 -21.81
CA GLY A 43 7.56 21.17 -21.94
C GLY A 43 7.17 20.24 -20.80
N SER A 44 6.15 19.46 -21.05
CA SER A 44 5.70 18.44 -20.09
C SER A 44 5.70 17.07 -20.76
N SER A 45 6.09 16.03 -20.02
CA SER A 45 6.09 14.62 -20.43
C SER A 45 5.33 13.74 -19.41
N GLY A 46 5.45 12.44 -19.53
CA GLY A 46 4.82 11.49 -18.60
C GLY A 46 3.74 10.61 -19.23
N ILE A 47 3.23 9.66 -18.44
CA ILE A 47 2.29 8.63 -18.93
C ILE A 47 1.04 9.27 -19.55
N SER A 48 0.37 10.18 -18.82
CA SER A 48 -0.87 10.84 -19.30
C SER A 48 -0.65 11.63 -20.57
N LEU A 49 0.48 12.34 -20.67
CA LEU A 49 0.79 13.16 -21.83
C LEU A 49 1.20 12.33 -23.05
N GLN A 50 1.89 11.20 -22.86
CA GLN A 50 2.19 10.29 -23.97
C GLN A 50 0.93 9.64 -24.52
N VAL A 51 -0.01 9.24 -23.63
CA VAL A 51 -1.32 8.73 -24.04
C VAL A 51 -2.11 9.82 -24.78
N TRP A 52 -2.15 11.05 -24.25
CA TRP A 52 -2.82 12.17 -24.90
C TRP A 52 -2.24 12.47 -26.29
N ARG A 53 -0.93 12.55 -26.42
CA ARG A 53 -0.28 12.81 -27.73
C ARG A 53 -0.71 11.82 -28.78
N ARG A 54 -0.75 10.52 -28.47
CA ARG A 54 -1.22 9.48 -29.38
C ARG A 54 -2.69 9.65 -29.76
N ILE A 55 -3.53 10.00 -28.79
CA ILE A 55 -4.95 10.27 -29.05
C ILE A 55 -5.11 11.50 -29.94
N ALA A 56 -4.36 12.55 -29.70
CA ALA A 56 -4.38 13.77 -30.50
C ALA A 56 -3.90 13.53 -31.95
N GLU A 57 -2.86 12.73 -32.11
CA GLU A 57 -2.36 12.28 -33.43
C GLU A 57 -3.41 11.46 -34.18
N ASP A 58 -4.01 10.47 -33.54
CA ASP A 58 -5.05 9.61 -34.11
C ASP A 58 -6.30 10.39 -34.61
N ASN A 59 -6.57 11.53 -33.97
CA ASN A 59 -7.75 12.36 -34.28
C ASN A 59 -7.40 13.70 -35.00
N ASN A 60 -6.15 13.90 -35.42
CA ASN A 60 -5.65 15.12 -36.05
C ASN A 60 -5.99 16.38 -35.25
N LEU A 61 -5.85 16.38 -33.93
CA LEU A 61 -6.18 17.48 -33.04
C LEU A 61 -4.99 18.40 -32.85
N SER A 62 -5.20 19.70 -33.13
CA SER A 62 -4.26 20.77 -32.74
C SER A 62 -4.57 21.23 -31.32
N TYR A 63 -3.55 21.33 -30.46
CA TYR A 63 -3.75 21.72 -29.07
C TYR A 63 -2.58 22.53 -28.51
N ARG A 64 -2.85 23.24 -27.41
CA ARG A 64 -1.83 23.85 -26.54
C ARG A 64 -2.04 23.42 -25.12
N LEU A 65 -0.94 23.17 -24.40
CA LEU A 65 -0.97 22.76 -23.00
C LEU A 65 -1.05 24.00 -22.09
N ILE A 66 -1.89 23.90 -21.04
CA ILE A 66 -2.09 24.93 -20.01
C ILE A 66 -1.97 24.28 -18.67
N GLN A 67 -0.92 24.61 -17.93
CA GLN A 67 -0.67 24.00 -16.62
C GLN A 67 -1.75 24.36 -15.61
N GLN A 68 -2.25 23.36 -14.89
CA GLN A 68 -3.20 23.48 -13.79
C GLN A 68 -2.56 23.08 -12.47
N ALA A 69 -2.71 23.91 -11.44
CA ALA A 69 -2.02 23.68 -10.16
C ALA A 69 -2.47 22.41 -9.43
N THR A 70 -3.74 22.05 -9.56
CA THR A 70 -4.32 20.82 -8.99
C THR A 70 -5.38 20.24 -9.92
N PRO A 71 -5.69 18.92 -9.82
CA PRO A 71 -6.82 18.34 -10.57
C PRO A 71 -8.13 19.09 -10.33
N GLN A 72 -8.40 19.51 -9.10
CA GLN A 72 -9.61 20.25 -8.76
C GLN A 72 -9.68 21.61 -9.46
N LYS A 73 -8.56 22.36 -9.50
CA LYS A 73 -8.52 23.64 -10.24
C LYS A 73 -8.69 23.42 -11.73
N GLY A 74 -8.11 22.35 -12.29
CA GLY A 74 -8.33 21.98 -13.67
C GLY A 74 -9.80 21.66 -14.00
N ILE A 75 -10.50 20.97 -13.11
CA ILE A 75 -11.95 20.69 -13.26
C ILE A 75 -12.76 22.00 -13.22
N LEU A 76 -12.43 22.93 -12.33
CA LEU A 76 -13.09 24.24 -12.29
C LEU A 76 -12.83 25.04 -13.56
N ALA A 77 -11.57 25.12 -14.02
CA ALA A 77 -11.21 25.78 -15.27
C ALA A 77 -11.91 25.16 -16.50
N LEU A 78 -12.15 23.86 -16.48
CA LEU A 78 -12.93 23.16 -17.51
C LEU A 78 -14.40 23.60 -17.48
N ASN A 79 -14.99 23.62 -16.28
CA ASN A 79 -16.38 24.03 -16.08
C ASN A 79 -16.59 25.52 -16.52
N ASP A 80 -15.64 26.36 -16.16
CA ASP A 80 -15.67 27.82 -16.51
C ASP A 80 -15.34 28.10 -17.97
N GLY A 81 -14.92 27.09 -18.74
CA GLY A 81 -14.60 27.19 -20.15
C GLY A 81 -13.24 27.82 -20.46
N GLU A 82 -12.37 27.90 -19.48
CA GLU A 82 -10.99 28.36 -19.66
C GLU A 82 -10.15 27.35 -20.43
N ILE A 83 -10.45 26.07 -20.25
CA ILE A 83 -9.86 24.93 -20.98
C ILE A 83 -10.96 24.07 -21.62
N ASP A 84 -10.60 23.32 -22.65
CA ASP A 84 -11.52 22.45 -23.41
C ASP A 84 -11.45 21.00 -22.91
N LEU A 85 -10.28 20.57 -22.42
CA LEU A 85 -9.99 19.22 -21.95
C LEU A 85 -8.98 19.31 -20.79
N LEU A 86 -9.07 18.38 -19.83
CA LEU A 86 -8.10 18.22 -18.75
C LEU A 86 -7.41 16.86 -18.85
N VAL A 87 -6.09 16.86 -18.97
CA VAL A 87 -5.21 15.69 -19.11
C VAL A 87 -4.38 15.52 -17.82
N GLY A 88 -4.27 14.30 -17.36
CA GLY A 88 -3.51 13.93 -16.14
C GLY A 88 -4.05 12.65 -15.52
N PRO A 89 -3.53 12.23 -14.37
CA PRO A 89 -4.10 11.16 -13.57
C PRO A 89 -5.35 11.66 -12.84
N ILE A 90 -6.38 12.04 -13.62
CA ILE A 90 -7.60 12.60 -13.08
C ILE A 90 -8.51 11.44 -12.66
N SER A 91 -8.63 11.23 -11.36
CA SER A 91 -9.50 10.17 -10.82
C SER A 91 -10.96 10.44 -11.16
N VAL A 92 -11.61 9.45 -11.75
CA VAL A 92 -13.06 9.47 -12.01
C VAL A 92 -13.75 9.05 -10.71
N THR A 93 -14.27 10.03 -9.97
CA THR A 93 -14.97 9.80 -8.70
C THR A 93 -16.46 10.15 -8.83
N PRO A 94 -17.34 9.56 -7.99
CA PRO A 94 -18.76 9.90 -7.99
C PRO A 94 -19.00 11.39 -7.80
N ASP A 95 -18.26 12.04 -6.90
CA ASP A 95 -18.40 13.47 -6.62
C ASP A 95 -18.07 14.33 -7.84
N ARG A 96 -17.04 13.94 -8.62
CA ARG A 96 -16.64 14.66 -9.84
C ARG A 96 -17.61 14.41 -10.99
N LEU A 97 -18.16 13.19 -11.12
CA LEU A 97 -19.17 12.87 -12.11
C LEU A 97 -20.51 13.58 -11.85
N ASN A 98 -20.81 13.90 -10.59
CA ASN A 98 -21.99 14.64 -10.21
C ASN A 98 -21.85 16.16 -10.45
N LEU A 99 -20.66 16.66 -10.84
CA LEU A 99 -20.50 18.07 -11.17
C LEU A 99 -21.20 18.39 -12.49
N PRO A 100 -22.13 19.37 -12.52
CA PRO A 100 -22.77 19.77 -13.75
C PRO A 100 -21.74 20.32 -14.73
N GLY A 101 -21.84 19.93 -16.00
CA GLY A 101 -20.97 20.42 -17.05
C GLY A 101 -19.64 19.67 -17.23
N VAL A 102 -19.34 18.68 -16.41
CA VAL A 102 -18.11 17.87 -16.51
C VAL A 102 -18.46 16.42 -16.83
N ASP A 103 -17.71 15.81 -17.74
CA ASP A 103 -17.78 14.39 -18.09
C ASP A 103 -16.36 13.83 -18.24
N PHE A 104 -16.23 12.52 -18.31
CA PHE A 104 -14.94 11.85 -18.38
C PHE A 104 -14.89 10.86 -19.54
N THR A 105 -13.67 10.65 -20.06
CA THR A 105 -13.42 9.55 -21.00
C THR A 105 -13.51 8.21 -20.29
N GLN A 106 -13.53 7.13 -21.07
CA GLN A 106 -13.17 5.81 -20.55
C GLN A 106 -11.80 5.92 -19.83
N PRO A 107 -11.62 5.22 -18.70
CA PRO A 107 -10.34 5.23 -18.01
C PRO A 107 -9.22 4.74 -18.93
N TYR A 108 -8.14 5.50 -19.05
CA TYR A 108 -6.95 5.05 -19.77
C TYR A 108 -6.00 4.25 -18.88
N PHE A 109 -6.08 4.44 -17.57
CA PHE A 109 -5.21 3.78 -16.60
C PHE A 109 -5.98 3.42 -15.32
N ILE A 110 -5.63 2.27 -14.72
CA ILE A 110 -6.15 1.87 -13.41
C ILE A 110 -4.98 1.90 -12.43
N GLY A 111 -5.04 2.82 -11.49
CA GLY A 111 -4.08 2.98 -10.40
C GLY A 111 -4.63 2.46 -9.08
N LYS A 112 -3.84 2.63 -8.04
CA LYS A 112 -4.22 2.31 -6.66
C LYS A 112 -3.77 3.44 -5.75
N GLU A 113 -4.59 3.80 -4.79
CA GLU A 113 -4.20 4.74 -3.75
C GLU A 113 -3.28 4.04 -2.77
N GLY A 114 -2.07 4.56 -2.66
CA GLY A 114 -1.01 4.04 -1.80
C GLY A 114 -0.91 4.80 -0.49
N ILE A 115 -0.19 4.20 0.44
CA ILE A 115 0.12 4.79 1.74
C ILE A 115 1.62 4.72 1.93
N LEU A 116 2.23 5.85 2.24
CA LEU A 116 3.62 5.92 2.63
C LEU A 116 3.70 6.13 4.14
N LEU A 117 4.51 5.31 4.79
CA LEU A 117 4.71 5.29 6.24
C LEU A 117 6.15 5.63 6.57
N PRO A 118 6.44 6.24 7.73
CA PRO A 118 7.81 6.42 8.17
C PRO A 118 8.48 5.06 8.42
N LEU A 119 9.73 4.92 7.99
CA LEU A 119 10.60 3.85 8.48
C LEU A 119 11.00 4.21 9.91
N LYS A 120 10.41 3.51 10.88
CA LYS A 120 10.86 3.62 12.26
C LYS A 120 12.10 2.75 12.42
N PRO A 121 13.29 3.31 12.70
CA PRO A 121 14.46 2.50 12.98
C PRO A 121 14.16 1.68 14.22
N SER A 122 14.11 0.36 14.06
CA SER A 122 13.99 -0.54 15.20
C SER A 122 15.32 -0.49 15.97
N THR A 123 15.37 0.25 17.07
CA THR A 123 16.53 0.22 17.97
C THR A 123 16.66 -1.18 18.55
N LEU A 124 17.89 -1.65 18.78
CA LEU A 124 18.15 -2.96 19.42
C LEU A 124 17.37 -3.11 20.74
N LEU A 125 17.16 -2.02 21.46
CA LEU A 125 16.37 -1.99 22.69
C LEU A 125 14.88 -2.33 22.44
N ASN A 126 14.27 -1.76 21.40
CA ASN A 126 12.88 -2.07 21.05
C ASN A 126 12.74 -3.53 20.58
N ARG A 127 13.77 -4.06 19.92
CA ARG A 127 13.81 -5.47 19.53
C ARG A 127 13.90 -6.39 20.76
N LEU A 128 14.66 -6.03 21.78
CA LEU A 128 14.80 -6.78 23.02
C LEU A 128 13.54 -6.70 23.91
N GLN A 129 12.77 -5.62 23.85
CA GLN A 129 11.50 -5.48 24.58
C GLN A 129 10.48 -6.57 24.22
N VAL A 130 10.54 -7.12 23.00
CA VAL A 130 9.67 -8.24 22.59
C VAL A 130 9.93 -9.47 23.47
N PHE A 131 11.17 -9.71 23.90
CA PHE A 131 11.53 -10.83 24.79
C PHE A 131 11.20 -10.57 26.26
N LEU A 132 10.90 -9.32 26.64
CA LEU A 132 10.48 -8.94 28.00
C LEU A 132 8.96 -8.70 28.08
N GLY A 133 8.25 -8.94 27.00
CA GLY A 133 6.79 -8.76 26.92
C GLY A 133 6.01 -9.72 27.81
N TRP A 134 4.78 -9.35 28.16
CA TRP A 134 3.87 -10.15 28.98
C TRP A 134 3.70 -11.59 28.49
N ALA A 135 3.75 -11.82 27.18
CA ALA A 135 3.66 -13.15 26.58
C ALA A 135 4.82 -14.06 26.99
N VAL A 136 6.06 -13.54 27.05
CA VAL A 136 7.23 -14.32 27.46
C VAL A 136 7.19 -14.57 28.98
N LEU A 137 6.87 -13.55 29.78
CA LEU A 137 6.75 -13.69 31.23
C LEU A 137 5.66 -14.71 31.61
N SER A 138 4.50 -14.67 30.94
CA SER A 138 3.45 -15.65 31.16
C SER A 138 3.86 -17.06 30.76
N SER A 139 4.61 -17.23 29.67
CA SER A 139 5.11 -18.55 29.24
C SER A 139 6.10 -19.14 30.24
N VAL A 140 6.99 -18.32 30.79
CA VAL A 140 7.93 -18.74 31.86
C VAL A 140 7.18 -19.13 33.13
N LEU A 141 6.16 -18.34 33.51
CA LEU A 141 5.33 -18.67 34.68
C LEU A 141 4.59 -20.00 34.51
N VAL A 142 4.00 -20.22 33.32
CA VAL A 142 3.36 -21.53 32.99
C VAL A 142 4.35 -22.66 33.07
N LEU A 143 5.56 -22.50 32.51
CA LEU A 143 6.60 -23.52 32.59
C LEU A 143 6.97 -23.86 34.03
N ILE A 144 7.23 -22.88 34.88
CA ILE A 144 7.55 -23.05 36.30
C ILE A 144 6.39 -23.79 37.01
N THR A 145 5.15 -23.42 36.72
CA THR A 145 3.96 -24.03 37.28
C THR A 145 3.85 -25.51 36.88
N VAL A 146 4.09 -25.85 35.62
CA VAL A 146 4.07 -27.22 35.12
C VAL A 146 5.19 -28.04 35.75
N LEU A 147 6.42 -27.49 35.83
CA LEU A 147 7.53 -28.16 36.49
C LEU A 147 7.23 -28.41 37.97
N LEU A 148 6.59 -27.49 38.67
CA LEU A 148 6.17 -27.64 40.06
C LEU A 148 5.15 -28.77 40.21
N VAL A 149 4.13 -28.81 39.33
CA VAL A 149 3.09 -29.85 39.36
C VAL A 149 3.72 -31.24 39.10
N VAL A 150 4.45 -31.38 38.00
CA VAL A 150 5.08 -32.66 37.64
C VAL A 150 6.10 -33.08 38.66
N GLY A 151 6.97 -32.17 39.13
CA GLY A 151 7.96 -32.43 40.17
C GLY A 151 7.32 -32.87 41.49
N SER A 152 6.21 -32.24 41.86
CA SER A 152 5.45 -32.64 43.08
C SER A 152 4.83 -34.03 42.93
N LEU A 153 4.28 -34.36 41.75
CA LEU A 153 3.71 -35.70 41.51
C LEU A 153 4.77 -36.79 41.57
N ILE A 154 5.94 -36.58 40.97
CA ILE A 154 7.06 -37.50 41.00
C ILE A 154 7.58 -37.65 42.43
N TRP A 155 7.76 -36.54 43.15
CA TRP A 155 8.14 -36.57 44.56
C TRP A 155 7.16 -37.38 45.42
N LEU A 156 5.86 -37.17 45.27
CA LEU A 156 4.85 -37.93 45.99
C LEU A 156 4.92 -39.42 45.71
N ALA A 157 5.20 -39.82 44.47
CA ALA A 157 5.35 -41.21 44.08
C ALA A 157 6.64 -41.87 44.65
N GLU A 158 7.74 -41.09 44.74
CA GLU A 158 9.08 -41.61 45.06
C GLU A 158 9.51 -41.41 46.52
N ARG A 159 8.98 -40.42 47.25
CA ARG A 159 9.45 -39.99 48.59
C ARG A 159 9.58 -41.10 49.65
N ARG A 160 8.82 -42.20 49.51
CA ARG A 160 8.86 -43.32 50.46
C ARG A 160 9.84 -44.41 50.04
N SER A 161 10.01 -44.63 48.76
CA SER A 161 10.79 -45.76 48.24
C SER A 161 12.16 -45.34 47.69
N ASN A 162 12.36 -44.02 47.48
CA ASN A 162 13.56 -43.45 46.86
C ASN A 162 13.97 -42.16 47.59
N SER A 163 14.10 -42.22 48.89
CA SER A 163 14.36 -41.06 49.76
C SER A 163 15.76 -40.46 49.59
N GLU A 164 16.70 -41.19 49.03
CA GLU A 164 18.04 -40.66 48.69
C GLU A 164 18.02 -39.68 47.55
N GLN A 165 17.25 -39.97 46.53
CA GLN A 165 17.15 -39.10 45.38
C GLN A 165 16.01 -38.07 45.52
N PHE A 166 14.90 -38.45 46.19
CA PHE A 166 13.72 -37.60 46.45
C PHE A 166 13.42 -37.53 47.95
N PRO A 167 14.07 -36.62 48.70
CA PRO A 167 13.94 -36.50 50.14
C PRO A 167 12.49 -36.43 50.61
N ALA A 168 12.18 -37.07 51.75
CA ALA A 168 10.82 -37.09 52.28
C ALA A 168 10.28 -35.74 52.72
N GLN A 169 11.16 -34.77 53.00
CA GLN A 169 10.83 -33.39 53.34
C GLN A 169 10.23 -32.68 52.10
N PRO A 170 9.12 -31.93 52.22
CA PRO A 170 8.41 -31.36 51.07
C PRO A 170 9.28 -30.45 50.21
N LEU A 171 9.93 -29.46 50.80
CA LEU A 171 10.66 -28.44 50.02
C LEU A 171 11.83 -29.01 49.22
N PRO A 172 12.80 -29.73 49.81
CA PRO A 172 13.90 -30.34 49.07
C PRO A 172 13.44 -31.48 48.16
N GLY A 173 12.36 -32.20 48.52
CA GLY A 173 11.83 -33.27 47.70
C GLY A 173 11.14 -32.75 46.42
N ILE A 174 10.31 -31.75 46.54
CA ILE A 174 9.69 -31.06 45.38
C ILE A 174 10.76 -30.42 44.49
N ALA A 175 11.78 -29.76 45.08
CA ALA A 175 12.90 -29.20 44.31
C ALA A 175 13.65 -30.30 43.52
N SER A 176 13.87 -31.48 44.13
CA SER A 176 14.45 -32.64 43.43
C SER A 176 13.57 -33.15 42.30
N GLY A 177 12.25 -33.19 42.51
CA GLY A 177 11.29 -33.55 41.47
C GLY A 177 11.24 -32.52 40.33
N MET A 178 11.27 -31.24 40.63
CA MET A 178 11.35 -30.18 39.63
C MET A 178 12.66 -30.24 38.83
N TRP A 179 13.78 -30.48 39.49
CA TRP A 179 15.06 -30.69 38.82
C TRP A 179 15.00 -31.87 37.86
N PHE A 180 14.51 -33.01 38.28
CA PHE A 180 14.29 -34.16 37.40
C PHE A 180 13.40 -33.83 36.22
N ALA A 181 12.27 -33.15 36.47
CA ALA A 181 11.34 -32.76 35.42
C ALA A 181 11.98 -31.80 34.41
N LEU A 182 12.79 -30.84 34.86
CA LEU A 182 13.52 -29.91 34.02
C LEU A 182 14.58 -30.60 33.15
N VAL A 183 15.39 -31.46 33.76
CA VAL A 183 16.45 -32.20 33.07
C VAL A 183 15.88 -33.18 32.03
N THR A 184 14.69 -33.72 32.28
CA THR A 184 13.96 -34.57 31.35
C THR A 184 13.35 -33.73 30.23
N LEU A 185 12.74 -32.56 30.52
CA LEU A 185 12.19 -31.64 29.56
C LEU A 185 13.25 -31.17 28.53
N THR A 186 14.43 -30.82 29.03
CA THR A 186 15.54 -30.37 28.21
C THR A 186 16.29 -31.49 27.48
N THR A 187 15.87 -32.74 27.65
CA THR A 187 16.48 -33.94 27.07
C THR A 187 17.96 -34.14 27.43
N VAL A 188 18.46 -33.48 28.50
CA VAL A 188 19.86 -33.61 28.97
C VAL A 188 20.08 -34.93 29.67
N GLY A 189 19.17 -35.32 30.60
CA GLY A 189 19.17 -36.63 31.23
C GLY A 189 20.44 -36.94 32.01
N TYR A 190 20.87 -36.14 33.00
CA TYR A 190 22.07 -36.40 33.80
C TYR A 190 22.10 -37.77 34.51
N GLY A 191 20.95 -38.37 34.80
CA GLY A 191 20.86 -39.65 35.49
C GLY A 191 21.10 -39.61 36.98
N ASP A 192 21.31 -38.42 37.56
CA ASP A 192 21.51 -38.18 38.98
C ASP A 192 20.23 -38.44 39.81
N LYS A 193 19.06 -38.32 39.15
CA LYS A 193 17.75 -38.63 39.72
C LYS A 193 16.95 -39.47 38.73
N ALA A 194 16.39 -40.62 39.21
CA ALA A 194 15.57 -41.47 38.38
C ALA A 194 14.48 -42.16 39.24
N PRO A 195 13.21 -42.13 38.82
CA PRO A 195 12.11 -42.83 39.48
C PRO A 195 12.31 -44.34 39.44
N ILE A 196 12.14 -44.99 40.60
CA ILE A 196 12.24 -46.44 40.74
C ILE A 196 10.88 -47.11 40.92
N THR A 197 9.86 -46.38 41.42
CA THR A 197 8.53 -46.96 41.64
C THR A 197 7.78 -47.10 40.29
N ARG A 198 6.82 -48.05 40.25
CA ARG A 198 5.98 -48.24 39.04
C ARG A 198 5.17 -46.99 38.71
N ILE A 199 4.64 -46.31 39.73
CA ILE A 199 3.87 -45.06 39.56
C ILE A 199 4.80 -43.95 39.07
N GLY A 200 5.95 -43.76 39.68
CA GLY A 200 6.93 -42.75 39.26
C GLY A 200 7.40 -42.96 37.83
N ARG A 201 7.69 -44.21 37.41
CA ARG A 201 8.05 -44.54 36.02
C ARG A 201 6.91 -44.24 35.04
N GLY A 202 5.66 -44.58 35.42
CA GLY A 202 4.48 -44.24 34.59
C GLY A 202 4.31 -42.75 34.40
N LEU A 203 4.39 -41.96 35.49
CA LEU A 203 4.34 -40.48 35.41
C LEU A 203 5.48 -39.92 34.56
N THR A 204 6.68 -40.49 34.72
CA THR A 204 7.85 -40.08 33.91
C THR A 204 7.64 -40.37 32.42
N ALA A 205 7.09 -41.52 32.05
CA ALA A 205 6.81 -41.85 30.64
C ALA A 205 5.82 -40.86 30.01
N ILE A 206 4.75 -40.51 30.73
CA ILE A 206 3.79 -39.48 30.29
C ILE A 206 4.51 -38.12 30.15
N TRP A 207 5.32 -37.75 31.14
CA TRP A 207 6.07 -36.50 31.11
C TRP A 207 7.05 -36.44 29.94
N MET A 208 7.77 -37.50 29.63
CA MET A 208 8.69 -37.58 28.49
C MET A 208 7.98 -37.29 27.16
N VAL A 209 6.80 -37.88 26.92
CA VAL A 209 6.03 -37.64 25.70
C VAL A 209 5.51 -36.21 25.67
N THR A 210 4.95 -35.74 26.79
CA THR A 210 4.40 -34.39 26.89
C THR A 210 5.49 -33.33 26.71
N SER A 211 6.67 -33.54 27.34
CA SER A 211 7.80 -32.60 27.22
C SER A 211 8.36 -32.53 25.80
N LEU A 212 8.41 -33.64 25.07
CA LEU A 212 8.85 -33.66 23.68
C LEU A 212 7.94 -32.80 22.77
N ILE A 213 6.62 -32.94 22.96
CA ILE A 213 5.63 -32.12 22.23
C ILE A 213 5.78 -30.65 22.62
N ALA A 214 5.93 -30.34 23.90
CA ALA A 214 6.08 -28.98 24.41
C ALA A 214 7.33 -28.28 23.82
N VAL A 215 8.48 -28.97 23.86
CA VAL A 215 9.75 -28.43 23.31
C VAL A 215 9.67 -28.24 21.81
N SER A 216 9.08 -29.21 21.07
CA SER A 216 8.91 -29.10 19.64
C SER A 216 8.01 -27.89 19.25
N SER A 217 6.92 -27.68 19.99
CA SER A 217 6.03 -26.54 19.81
C SER A 217 6.70 -25.20 20.11
N LEU A 218 7.50 -25.17 21.21
CA LEU A 218 8.27 -23.96 21.57
C LEU A 218 9.31 -23.64 20.51
N THR A 219 10.04 -24.63 20.00
CA THR A 219 11.05 -24.44 18.95
C THR A 219 10.40 -23.90 17.66
N ALA A 220 9.24 -24.44 17.25
CA ALA A 220 8.52 -23.95 16.10
C ALA A 220 8.05 -22.49 16.29
N SER A 221 7.55 -22.15 17.48
CA SER A 221 7.13 -20.79 17.83
C SER A 221 8.30 -19.79 17.83
N LEU A 222 9.45 -20.20 18.37
CA LEU A 222 10.67 -19.39 18.37
C LEU A 222 11.21 -19.18 16.96
N ALA A 223 11.21 -20.21 16.11
CA ALA A 223 11.62 -20.09 14.71
C ALA A 223 10.71 -19.10 13.95
N SER A 224 9.40 -19.18 14.16
CA SER A 224 8.44 -18.23 13.59
C SER A 224 8.68 -16.79 14.08
N ALA A 225 8.84 -16.60 15.38
CA ALA A 225 9.13 -15.29 15.98
C ALA A 225 10.46 -14.72 15.47
N PHE A 226 11.47 -15.57 15.31
CA PHE A 226 12.78 -15.15 14.78
C PHE A 226 12.71 -14.77 13.32
N THR A 227 11.91 -15.45 12.52
CA THR A 227 11.65 -15.09 11.13
C THR A 227 11.00 -13.71 11.03
N LEU A 228 9.97 -13.42 11.85
CA LEU A 228 9.33 -12.11 11.93
C LEU A 228 10.31 -11.01 12.39
N PHE A 229 11.16 -11.32 13.36
CA PHE A 229 12.21 -10.43 13.85
C PHE A 229 13.23 -10.06 12.76
N LEU A 230 13.64 -11.03 11.93
CA LEU A 230 14.58 -10.81 10.81
C LEU A 230 13.92 -10.07 9.65
N SER A 231 12.63 -10.30 9.41
CA SER A 231 11.87 -9.60 8.37
C SER A 231 11.73 -8.09 8.62
N GLY A 232 12.06 -7.62 9.81
CA GLY A 232 11.96 -6.20 10.16
C GLY A 232 10.54 -5.68 10.36
N ASP A 233 9.54 -6.54 10.23
CA ASP A 233 8.14 -6.24 10.52
C ASP A 233 7.94 -6.12 12.03
N THR A 234 8.35 -4.98 12.57
CA THR A 234 7.98 -4.62 13.94
C THR A 234 6.50 -4.24 13.97
N ASN A 235 5.77 -4.72 14.98
CA ASN A 235 4.34 -4.50 15.23
C ASN A 235 3.88 -3.02 15.29
N ASP A 236 4.78 -2.07 15.06
CA ASP A 236 4.53 -0.62 15.07
C ASP A 236 4.22 -0.04 13.68
N SER A 237 4.31 -0.85 12.62
CA SER A 237 3.91 -0.42 11.27
C SER A 237 2.41 -0.63 11.09
N ILE A 238 1.73 0.35 10.53
CA ILE A 238 0.32 0.24 10.13
C ILE A 238 0.22 -0.86 9.07
N THR A 239 -0.41 -1.97 9.42
CA THR A 239 -0.56 -3.15 8.55
C THR A 239 -1.98 -3.30 8.02
N ASP A 240 -2.95 -2.60 8.64
CA ASP A 240 -4.36 -2.64 8.29
C ASP A 240 -4.87 -1.21 8.02
N PRO A 241 -5.63 -0.99 6.92
CA PRO A 241 -6.30 0.28 6.66
C PRO A 241 -7.16 0.82 7.81
N ALA A 242 -7.72 -0.04 8.66
CA ALA A 242 -8.53 0.36 9.80
C ALA A 242 -7.74 1.16 10.86
N GLN A 243 -6.44 0.89 10.98
CA GLN A 243 -5.55 1.57 11.93
C GLN A 243 -5.29 3.05 11.56
N LEU A 244 -5.65 3.46 10.36
CA LEU A 244 -5.49 4.83 9.88
C LEU A 244 -6.56 5.79 10.43
N SER A 245 -7.69 5.28 10.90
CA SER A 245 -8.77 6.13 11.43
C SER A 245 -8.30 6.97 12.61
N GLY A 246 -8.57 8.28 12.56
CA GLY A 246 -8.13 9.24 13.57
C GLY A 246 -6.67 9.68 13.47
N GLN A 247 -5.84 9.02 12.64
CA GLN A 247 -4.44 9.39 12.42
C GLN A 247 -4.33 10.63 11.53
N ARG A 248 -3.18 11.32 11.60
CA ARG A 248 -2.87 12.47 10.71
C ARG A 248 -2.33 11.94 9.39
N ALA A 249 -2.98 12.34 8.29
CA ALA A 249 -2.54 12.01 6.93
C ALA A 249 -2.08 13.25 6.19
N ALA A 250 -0.86 13.24 5.69
CA ALA A 250 -0.39 14.23 4.74
C ALA A 250 -0.96 13.89 3.36
N VAL A 251 -1.66 14.83 2.75
CA VAL A 251 -2.35 14.68 1.47
C VAL A 251 -2.13 15.88 0.57
N LEU A 252 -2.12 15.66 -0.72
CA LEU A 252 -2.09 16.76 -1.68
C LEU A 252 -3.51 17.34 -1.84
N GLU A 253 -3.62 18.66 -1.73
CA GLU A 253 -4.90 19.34 -1.88
C GLU A 253 -5.52 19.13 -3.27
N GLY A 254 -6.83 18.92 -3.32
CA GLY A 254 -7.58 18.74 -4.57
C GLY A 254 -7.35 17.41 -5.27
N THR A 255 -6.81 16.40 -4.56
CA THR A 255 -6.62 15.03 -5.06
C THR A 255 -7.64 14.06 -4.46
N SER A 256 -7.80 12.90 -5.10
CA SER A 256 -8.62 11.80 -4.58
C SER A 256 -8.12 11.25 -3.24
N GLY A 257 -6.81 11.30 -2.99
CA GLY A 257 -6.22 10.93 -1.71
C GLY A 257 -6.72 11.78 -0.55
N ALA A 258 -6.93 13.09 -0.78
CA ALA A 258 -7.51 13.98 0.23
C ALA A 258 -8.99 13.66 0.50
N GLU A 259 -9.75 13.31 -0.55
CA GLU A 259 -11.16 12.90 -0.41
C GLU A 259 -11.26 11.58 0.37
N LEU A 260 -10.42 10.60 0.03
CA LEU A 260 -10.38 9.30 0.69
C LEU A 260 -9.96 9.39 2.17
N ALA A 261 -9.00 10.27 2.49
CA ALA A 261 -8.58 10.51 3.87
C ALA A 261 -9.74 11.05 4.73
N ARG A 262 -10.56 11.97 4.17
CA ARG A 262 -11.77 12.47 4.86
C ARG A 262 -12.79 11.35 5.09
N GLN A 263 -13.08 10.55 4.06
CA GLN A 263 -14.03 9.42 4.15
C GLN A 263 -13.61 8.40 5.21
N ARG A 264 -12.31 8.28 5.49
CA ARG A 264 -11.75 7.39 6.52
C ARG A 264 -11.55 8.05 7.88
N ASN A 265 -12.13 9.23 8.10
CA ASN A 265 -12.04 10.00 9.36
C ASN A 265 -10.59 10.30 9.78
N MET A 266 -9.69 10.53 8.83
CA MET A 266 -8.33 10.93 9.12
C MET A 266 -8.22 12.45 9.31
N ARG A 267 -7.24 12.88 10.11
CA ARG A 267 -6.91 14.30 10.28
C ARG A 267 -6.00 14.73 9.15
N ILE A 268 -6.47 15.67 8.33
CA ILE A 268 -5.75 16.11 7.14
C ILE A 268 -4.64 17.10 7.48
N VAL A 269 -3.44 16.80 7.00
CA VAL A 269 -2.29 17.70 6.94
C VAL A 269 -2.07 18.06 5.46
N PRO A 270 -2.46 19.26 5.03
CA PRO A 270 -2.40 19.63 3.62
C PRO A 270 -0.97 19.85 3.16
N ALA A 271 -0.65 19.39 1.96
CA ALA A 271 0.62 19.58 1.30
C ALA A 271 0.43 20.02 -0.16
N LYS A 272 1.36 20.80 -0.69
CA LYS A 272 1.32 21.26 -2.09
C LYS A 272 1.97 20.28 -3.06
N THR A 273 2.95 19.51 -2.58
CA THR A 273 3.72 18.53 -3.37
C THR A 273 3.88 17.22 -2.60
N LEU A 274 4.20 16.15 -3.31
CA LEU A 274 4.49 14.85 -2.69
C LEU A 274 5.70 14.94 -1.75
N THR A 275 6.74 15.68 -2.14
CA THR A 275 7.92 15.92 -1.28
C THR A 275 7.51 16.58 0.03
N ALA A 276 6.72 17.65 -0.02
CA ALA A 276 6.23 18.32 1.20
C ALA A 276 5.36 17.41 2.07
N ALA A 277 4.56 16.52 1.46
CA ALA A 277 3.78 15.53 2.20
C ALA A 277 4.69 14.51 2.92
N ILE A 278 5.76 14.07 2.25
CA ILE A 278 6.78 13.18 2.84
C ILE A 278 7.52 13.87 3.99
N ASP A 279 7.89 15.13 3.83
CA ASP A 279 8.53 15.94 4.89
C ASP A 279 7.65 16.02 6.14
N HIS A 280 6.33 16.14 5.99
CA HIS A 280 5.43 16.09 7.14
C HIS A 280 5.52 14.76 7.89
N VAL A 281 5.69 13.65 7.21
CA VAL A 281 5.86 12.34 7.85
C VAL A 281 7.23 12.22 8.50
N LEU A 282 8.30 12.63 7.84
CA LEU A 282 9.66 12.60 8.38
C LEU A 282 9.82 13.48 9.62
N MET A 283 9.07 14.59 9.68
CA MET A 283 9.04 15.52 10.82
C MET A 283 8.01 15.14 11.90
N ASN A 284 7.41 13.94 11.86
CA ASN A 284 6.36 13.49 12.77
C ASN A 284 5.13 14.41 12.84
N ARG A 285 4.83 15.17 11.80
CA ARG A 285 3.64 16.02 11.68
C ARG A 285 2.45 15.25 11.13
N ALA A 286 2.70 14.12 10.45
CA ALA A 286 1.72 13.17 9.96
C ALA A 286 2.24 11.74 10.16
N GLU A 287 1.34 10.79 10.33
CA GLU A 287 1.65 9.37 10.47
C GLU A 287 1.74 8.64 9.13
N ALA A 288 1.12 9.20 8.08
CA ALA A 288 1.10 8.61 6.75
C ALA A 288 0.98 9.67 5.65
N VAL A 289 1.47 9.36 4.43
CA VAL A 289 1.08 10.06 3.20
C VAL A 289 0.08 9.20 2.46
N ILE A 290 -1.01 9.79 1.97
CA ILE A 290 -1.96 9.13 1.07
C ILE A 290 -1.86 9.78 -0.30
N PHE A 291 -1.44 8.98 -1.29
CA PHE A 291 -1.29 9.45 -2.66
C PHE A 291 -1.23 8.27 -3.63
N ASP A 292 -1.23 8.56 -4.93
CA ASP A 292 -1.10 7.57 -6.00
C ASP A 292 0.09 6.63 -5.79
N ARG A 293 -0.15 5.33 -5.68
CA ARG A 293 0.90 4.32 -5.49
C ARG A 293 1.97 4.35 -6.59
N PRO A 294 1.64 4.49 -7.89
CA PRO A 294 2.62 4.69 -8.94
C PRO A 294 3.51 5.91 -8.71
N ALA A 295 2.94 7.05 -8.31
CA ALA A 295 3.68 8.28 -8.04
C ALA A 295 4.61 8.14 -6.82
N ILE A 296 4.14 7.50 -5.74
CA ILE A 296 4.96 7.19 -4.58
C ILE A 296 6.15 6.29 -5.00
N ARG A 297 5.90 5.21 -5.74
CA ARG A 297 6.96 4.30 -6.21
C ARG A 297 8.00 5.01 -7.06
N PHE A 298 7.55 5.84 -7.99
CA PHE A 298 8.45 6.64 -8.83
C PHE A 298 9.30 7.59 -7.98
N HIS A 299 8.71 8.24 -6.98
CA HIS A 299 9.42 9.15 -6.09
C HIS A 299 10.47 8.40 -5.25
N LEU A 300 10.11 7.26 -4.65
CA LEU A 300 11.03 6.43 -3.85
C LEU A 300 12.17 5.85 -4.68
N LYS A 301 11.91 5.47 -5.94
CA LYS A 301 12.96 5.00 -6.85
C LYS A 301 14.03 6.07 -7.10
N ASN A 302 13.62 7.32 -7.19
CA ASN A 302 14.53 8.45 -7.43
C ASN A 302 15.14 9.03 -6.14
N ASN A 303 14.64 8.61 -4.95
CA ASN A 303 15.10 9.07 -3.65
C ASN A 303 15.17 7.88 -2.66
N PRO A 304 16.08 6.91 -2.89
CA PRO A 304 16.14 5.66 -2.11
C PRO A 304 16.61 5.89 -0.66
N GLU A 305 17.19 7.04 -0.34
CA GLU A 305 17.69 7.43 0.98
C GLU A 305 16.58 7.86 1.95
N LEU A 306 15.37 8.09 1.46
CA LEU A 306 14.26 8.54 2.31
C LEU A 306 13.87 7.46 3.33
N ALA A 307 13.83 7.83 4.60
CA ALA A 307 13.45 6.93 5.69
C ALA A 307 11.92 6.70 5.75
N VAL A 308 11.36 6.25 4.63
CA VAL A 308 9.93 5.95 4.47
C VAL A 308 9.72 4.65 3.69
N GLN A 309 8.59 4.02 3.88
CA GLN A 309 8.23 2.77 3.22
C GLN A 309 6.80 2.80 2.68
N LEU A 310 6.59 2.13 1.56
CA LEU A 310 5.27 1.95 0.99
C LEU A 310 4.53 0.81 1.72
N ALA A 311 3.34 1.09 2.24
CA ALA A 311 2.53 0.08 2.89
C ALA A 311 2.24 -1.11 1.96
N PRO A 312 2.17 -2.35 2.50
CA PRO A 312 1.91 -3.55 1.70
C PRO A 312 0.49 -3.58 1.12
N PHE A 313 -0.43 -2.83 1.69
CA PHE A 313 -1.82 -2.71 1.26
C PHE A 313 -2.09 -1.41 0.51
N THR A 314 -3.28 -1.29 -0.08
CA THR A 314 -3.79 -0.10 -0.77
C THR A 314 -5.14 0.29 -0.22
N LEU A 315 -5.53 1.57 -0.33
CA LEU A 315 -6.79 2.05 0.21
C LEU A 315 -7.97 1.89 -0.74
N ALA A 316 -7.73 2.12 -2.03
CA ALA A 316 -8.75 2.04 -3.07
C ALA A 316 -8.10 1.86 -4.44
N GLU A 317 -8.87 1.33 -5.38
CA GLU A 317 -8.53 1.43 -6.80
C GLU A 317 -8.98 2.79 -7.33
N GLN A 318 -8.17 3.35 -8.24
CA GLN A 318 -8.42 4.64 -8.87
C GLN A 318 -8.44 4.46 -10.38
N THR A 319 -9.49 4.93 -11.03
CA THR A 319 -9.58 4.95 -12.48
C THR A 319 -9.25 6.35 -12.99
N TYR A 320 -8.26 6.47 -13.87
CA TYR A 320 -7.84 7.76 -14.41
C TYR A 320 -8.39 7.95 -15.83
N GLY A 321 -9.20 8.99 -16.00
CA GLY A 321 -9.74 9.43 -17.28
C GLY A 321 -9.31 10.87 -17.58
N PHE A 322 -9.53 11.31 -18.81
CA PHE A 322 -9.45 12.73 -19.16
C PHE A 322 -10.82 13.37 -18.97
N ALA A 323 -10.84 14.58 -18.43
CA ALA A 323 -12.10 15.29 -18.22
C ALA A 323 -12.36 16.28 -19.36
N PHE A 324 -13.62 16.40 -19.78
CA PHE A 324 -14.10 17.30 -20.79
C PHE A 324 -15.51 17.80 -20.47
N ARG A 325 -16.04 18.76 -21.23
CA ARG A 325 -17.38 19.27 -20.97
C ARG A 325 -18.45 18.27 -21.39
N THR A 326 -19.51 18.20 -20.62
CA THR A 326 -20.68 17.37 -20.94
C THR A 326 -21.22 17.73 -22.35
N GLY A 327 -21.46 16.71 -23.16
CA GLY A 327 -21.95 16.88 -24.52
C GLY A 327 -20.89 17.23 -25.55
N ASP A 328 -19.59 17.24 -25.19
CA ASP A 328 -18.52 17.51 -26.15
C ASP A 328 -18.48 16.44 -27.27
N PRO A 329 -18.44 16.83 -28.54
CA PRO A 329 -18.38 15.92 -29.67
C PRO A 329 -17.11 15.03 -29.70
N LEU A 330 -16.04 15.46 -29.02
CA LEU A 330 -14.81 14.66 -28.90
C LEU A 330 -14.95 13.42 -28.04
N ARG A 331 -16.01 13.28 -27.23
CA ARG A 331 -16.22 12.13 -26.34
C ARG A 331 -16.03 10.78 -27.04
N THR A 332 -16.73 10.57 -28.15
CA THR A 332 -16.68 9.30 -28.86
C THR A 332 -15.34 9.03 -29.53
N PRO A 333 -14.73 9.98 -30.27
CA PRO A 333 -13.39 9.81 -30.84
C PRO A 333 -12.32 9.51 -29.78
N LEU A 334 -12.31 10.26 -28.67
CA LEU A 334 -11.34 10.06 -27.59
C LEU A 334 -11.47 8.65 -26.97
N ASN A 335 -12.70 8.23 -26.69
CA ASN A 335 -12.97 6.91 -26.12
C ASN A 335 -12.54 5.77 -27.07
N ILE A 336 -12.77 5.90 -28.37
CA ILE A 336 -12.33 4.93 -29.39
C ILE A 336 -10.79 4.83 -29.37
N SER A 337 -10.08 5.95 -29.37
CA SER A 337 -8.61 5.97 -29.35
C SER A 337 -8.06 5.37 -28.05
N ILE A 338 -8.65 5.68 -26.88
CA ILE A 338 -8.26 5.05 -25.61
C ILE A 338 -8.40 3.52 -25.67
N LEU A 339 -9.53 3.03 -26.13
CA LEU A 339 -9.78 1.59 -26.27
C LEU A 339 -8.79 0.92 -27.25
N LYS A 340 -8.44 1.57 -28.34
CA LYS A 340 -7.41 1.08 -29.27
C LYS A 340 -6.05 0.99 -28.58
N LEU A 341 -5.64 2.03 -27.85
CA LEU A 341 -4.36 2.07 -27.11
C LEU A 341 -4.30 1.00 -26.01
N GLN A 342 -5.40 0.75 -25.32
CA GLN A 342 -5.47 -0.32 -24.32
C GLN A 342 -5.35 -1.71 -24.97
N ARG A 343 -6.13 -1.98 -26.03
CA ARG A 343 -6.11 -3.27 -26.75
C ARG A 343 -4.76 -3.56 -27.40
N SER A 344 -4.05 -2.56 -27.87
CA SER A 344 -2.70 -2.71 -28.42
C SER A 344 -1.60 -2.88 -27.37
N GLY A 345 -1.92 -2.75 -26.08
CA GLY A 345 -0.93 -2.76 -24.99
C GLY A 345 -0.05 -1.51 -24.93
N ALA A 346 -0.37 -0.48 -25.74
CA ALA A 346 0.46 0.74 -25.82
C ALA A 346 0.48 1.50 -24.48
N VAL A 347 -0.63 1.59 -23.76
CA VAL A 347 -0.70 2.22 -22.44
C VAL A 347 0.18 1.47 -21.43
N GLU A 348 0.14 0.15 -21.45
CA GLU A 348 0.96 -0.69 -20.57
C GLU A 348 2.46 -0.54 -20.90
N ALA A 349 2.83 -0.51 -22.18
CA ALA A 349 4.21 -0.30 -22.61
C ALA A 349 4.76 1.08 -22.18
N ILE A 350 3.95 2.15 -22.31
CA ILE A 350 4.29 3.50 -21.84
C ILE A 350 4.50 3.48 -20.32
N SER A 351 3.57 2.85 -19.59
CA SER A 351 3.60 2.79 -18.14
C SER A 351 4.81 2.00 -17.62
N LYS A 352 5.09 0.83 -18.18
CA LYS A 352 6.26 0.02 -17.82
C LYS A 352 7.58 0.77 -18.00
N ARG A 353 7.72 1.54 -19.08
CA ARG A 353 8.95 2.30 -19.37
C ARG A 353 9.25 3.36 -18.29
N LEU A 354 8.22 3.95 -17.69
CA LEU A 354 8.36 5.02 -16.70
C LEU A 354 8.30 4.53 -15.26
N LEU A 355 7.68 3.38 -14.99
CA LEU A 355 7.52 2.82 -13.65
C LEU A 355 8.61 1.80 -13.28
N ASN A 356 9.21 1.14 -14.27
CA ASN A 356 10.34 0.20 -14.11
C ASN A 356 11.66 0.90 -14.41
#